data_97bec3a7c144cc936e604ac9f51a50d4
#
_entry.id   97bec3a7c144cc936e604ac9f51a50d4
#
_cell.length_a   1.000
_cell.length_b   1.000
_cell.length_c   1.000
_cell.angle_alpha   90.00
_cell.angle_beta   90.00
_cell.angle_gamma   90.00
#
_symmetry.space_group_name_H-M   'P 1'
#
loop_
_entity.id
_entity.type
_entity.pdbx_description
1 polymer ?
#
loop_
_entity_poly.entity_id
_entity_poly.type
_entity_poly.pdbx_seq_one_letter_code
_entity_poly.pdbx_strand_id
1 'polypeptide(L)'
;VYGKVFRRYMLLVHEAAPRIPPLELFWRVHFMLGAAAFSMSGIKALRAMAETDFGVNTSIEQVMRLMVPFLAAGMRSETGLSDEALASAQLKPRSKTTAAPSKV
;
A
#
# COMPACT_ATOMS: atom_id res chain seq x y z
N VAL A 1 0.64 -17.06 12.69
CA VAL A 1 1.56 -16.08 13.23
C VAL A 1 1.58 -14.79 12.44
N TYR A 2 1.84 -14.91 11.15
CA TYR A 2 1.86 -13.74 10.31
C TYR A 2 0.51 -13.01 10.36
N GLY A 3 -0.57 -13.76 10.33
CA GLY A 3 -1.89 -13.16 10.33
C GLY A 3 -2.19 -12.37 11.57
N LYS A 4 -1.72 -12.86 12.70
CA LYS A 4 -1.98 -12.20 13.94
C LYS A 4 -1.17 -10.92 14.02
N VAL A 5 0.09 -11.00 13.69
CA VAL A 5 0.97 -9.85 13.70
C VAL A 5 0.47 -8.80 12.74
N PHE A 6 0.07 -9.22 11.55
CA PHE A 6 -0.40 -8.30 10.55
C PHE A 6 -1.68 -7.60 11.01
N ARG A 7 -2.59 -8.35 11.60
CA ARG A 7 -3.84 -7.80 12.07
C ARG A 7 -3.60 -6.76 13.14
N ARG A 8 -2.66 -7.05 14.04
CA ARG A 8 -2.35 -6.11 15.11
C ARG A 8 -1.75 -4.85 14.51
N TYR A 9 -0.89 -5.01 13.53
CA TYR A 9 -0.26 -3.88 12.87
C TYR A 9 -1.34 -3.02 12.20
N MET A 10 -2.31 -3.66 11.56
CA MET A 10 -3.37 -2.92 10.89
C MET A 10 -4.22 -2.13 11.87
N LEU A 11 -4.44 -2.67 13.07
CA LEU A 11 -5.20 -1.97 14.07
C LEU A 11 -4.47 -0.71 14.50
N LEU A 12 -3.16 -0.82 14.68
CA LEU A 12 -2.36 0.31 15.11
C LEU A 12 -2.33 1.39 14.02
N VAL A 13 -2.21 0.95 12.77
CA VAL A 13 -2.18 1.88 11.65
C VAL A 13 -3.52 2.58 11.53
N HIS A 14 -4.61 1.86 11.75
CA HIS A 14 -5.93 2.44 11.64
C HIS A 14 -6.14 3.50 12.73
N GLU A 15 -5.59 3.27 13.91
CA GLU A 15 -5.72 4.23 15.00
C GLU A 15 -4.95 5.49 14.65
N ALA A 16 -3.84 5.36 13.96
CA ALA A 16 -3.02 6.50 13.59
C ALA A 16 -3.66 7.30 12.44
N ALA A 17 -4.47 6.66 11.64
CA ALA A 17 -5.12 7.32 10.51
C ALA A 17 -6.60 6.96 10.43
N PRO A 18 -7.37 7.36 11.41
CA PRO A 18 -8.79 7.00 11.49
C PRO A 18 -9.63 7.54 10.34
N ARG A 19 -9.13 8.53 9.64
CA ARG A 19 -9.90 9.11 8.55
C ARG A 19 -9.90 8.23 7.31
N ILE A 20 -8.98 7.30 7.24
CA ILE A 20 -8.87 6.46 6.07
C ILE A 20 -9.70 5.20 6.29
N PRO A 21 -10.60 4.87 5.38
CA PRO A 21 -11.42 3.68 5.52
C PRO A 21 -10.55 2.43 5.63
N PRO A 22 -10.95 1.47 6.43
CA PRO A 22 -10.14 0.27 6.65
C PRO A 22 -9.77 -0.47 5.37
N LEU A 23 -10.68 -0.52 4.41
CA LEU A 23 -10.38 -1.18 3.15
C LEU A 23 -9.26 -0.48 2.41
N GLU A 24 -9.32 0.82 2.35
CA GLU A 24 -8.30 1.58 1.65
C GLU A 24 -6.99 1.51 2.41
N LEU A 25 -7.04 1.50 3.73
CA LEU A 25 -5.85 1.43 4.54
C LEU A 25 -5.16 0.09 4.31
N PHE A 26 -5.95 -0.98 4.16
CA PHE A 26 -5.44 -2.30 3.88
C PHE A 26 -4.62 -2.26 2.59
N TRP A 27 -5.17 -1.64 1.55
CA TRP A 27 -4.47 -1.54 0.29
C TRP A 27 -3.24 -0.63 0.34
N ARG A 28 -3.33 0.47 1.07
CA ARG A 28 -2.19 1.38 1.20
C ARG A 28 -1.02 0.70 1.88
N VAL A 29 -1.29 -0.09 2.90
CA VAL A 29 -0.23 -0.80 3.60
C VAL A 29 0.42 -1.80 2.67
N HIS A 30 -0.38 -2.50 1.86
CA HIS A 30 0.17 -3.45 0.92
C HIS A 30 0.95 -2.78 -0.20
N PHE A 31 0.50 -1.62 -0.66
CA PHE A 31 1.24 -0.86 -1.66
C PHE A 31 2.59 -0.45 -1.09
N MET A 32 2.60 -0.01 0.16
CA MET A 32 3.82 0.41 0.80
C MET A 32 4.79 -0.76 0.95
N LEU A 33 4.29 -1.90 1.40
CA LEU A 33 5.12 -3.07 1.56
C LEU A 33 5.65 -3.54 0.20
N GLY A 34 4.81 -3.49 -0.82
CA GLY A 34 5.23 -3.88 -2.16
C GLY A 34 6.31 -2.97 -2.71
N ALA A 35 6.15 -1.67 -2.51
CA ALA A 35 7.14 -0.72 -3.00
C ALA A 35 8.47 -0.93 -2.29
N ALA A 36 8.43 -1.14 -0.99
CA ALA A 36 9.65 -1.35 -0.23
C ALA A 36 10.32 -2.67 -0.63
N ALA A 37 9.52 -3.72 -0.77
CA ALA A 37 10.06 -5.03 -1.11
C ALA A 37 10.68 -5.03 -2.50
N PHE A 38 10.02 -4.40 -3.45
CA PHE A 38 10.52 -4.35 -4.81
C PHE A 38 11.82 -3.55 -4.87
N SER A 39 11.84 -2.40 -4.20
CA SER A 39 13.02 -1.56 -4.21
C SER A 39 14.20 -2.23 -3.56
N MET A 40 13.98 -2.92 -2.45
CA MET A 40 15.07 -3.54 -1.75
C MET A 40 15.55 -4.81 -2.45
N SER A 41 14.67 -5.61 -3.01
CA SER A 41 15.10 -6.82 -3.69
C SER A 41 15.79 -6.52 -5.00
N GLY A 42 15.45 -5.43 -5.65
CA GLY A 42 16.11 -5.05 -6.89
C GLY A 42 17.11 -3.93 -6.74
N ILE A 43 17.50 -3.64 -5.52
CA ILE A 43 18.34 -2.47 -5.24
C ILE A 43 19.61 -2.37 -6.06
N LYS A 44 20.30 -3.46 -6.27
CA LYS A 44 21.54 -3.42 -7.03
C LYS A 44 21.29 -3.07 -8.47
N ALA A 45 20.30 -3.69 -9.08
CA ALA A 45 19.97 -3.42 -10.48
C ALA A 45 19.47 -2.01 -10.66
N LEU A 46 18.63 -1.55 -9.73
CA LEU A 46 18.07 -0.21 -9.84
C LEU A 46 19.15 0.85 -9.67
N ARG A 47 20.09 0.62 -8.76
CA ARG A 47 21.17 1.58 -8.56
C ARG A 47 22.07 1.62 -9.79
N ALA A 48 22.31 0.46 -10.39
CA ALA A 48 23.15 0.41 -11.59
C ALA A 48 22.49 1.15 -12.75
N MET A 49 21.17 1.00 -12.87
CA MET A 49 20.42 1.67 -13.91
C MET A 49 20.45 3.18 -13.70
N ALA A 50 20.31 3.60 -12.46
CA ALA A 50 20.31 5.02 -12.16
C ALA A 50 21.69 5.63 -12.46
N GLU A 51 22.73 4.88 -12.18
CA GLU A 51 24.07 5.38 -12.43
C GLU A 51 24.29 5.51 -13.95
N THR A 52 23.82 4.53 -14.70
CA THR A 52 23.97 4.55 -16.14
C THR A 52 23.16 5.69 -16.77
N ASP A 53 21.94 5.84 -16.36
CA ASP A 53 21.07 6.86 -16.92
C ASP A 53 21.33 8.29 -16.46
N PHE A 54 21.72 8.45 -15.21
CA PHE A 54 21.90 9.78 -14.66
C PHE A 54 23.33 10.11 -14.21
N GLY A 55 24.20 9.14 -14.27
CA GLY A 55 25.59 9.38 -13.89
C GLY A 55 25.83 9.60 -12.42
N VAL A 56 24.86 9.20 -11.59
CA VAL A 56 24.98 9.40 -10.16
C VAL A 56 24.89 8.07 -9.41
N ASN A 57 25.83 7.84 -8.51
CA ASN A 57 25.81 6.62 -7.74
C ASN A 57 25.03 6.86 -6.46
N THR A 58 23.84 6.31 -6.37
CA THR A 58 22.97 6.50 -5.23
C THR A 58 23.22 5.43 -4.19
N SER A 59 23.51 5.84 -2.97
CA SER A 59 23.75 4.87 -1.91
C SER A 59 22.42 4.34 -1.41
N ILE A 60 22.45 3.23 -0.69
CA ILE A 60 21.23 2.65 -0.15
C ILE A 60 20.57 3.64 0.81
N GLU A 61 21.38 4.35 1.59
CA GLU A 61 20.84 5.34 2.52
C GLU A 61 20.11 6.45 1.77
N GLN A 62 20.63 6.87 0.63
CA GLN A 62 19.98 7.89 -0.15
C GLN A 62 18.67 7.39 -0.73
N VAL A 63 18.64 6.12 -1.14
CA VAL A 63 17.41 5.54 -1.65
C VAL A 63 16.36 5.54 -0.55
N MET A 64 16.77 5.20 0.68
CA MET A 64 15.83 5.18 1.79
C MET A 64 15.33 6.60 2.09
N ARG A 65 16.19 7.58 2.01
CA ARG A 65 15.79 8.96 2.26
C ARG A 65 14.80 9.47 1.24
N LEU A 66 14.83 8.90 0.04
CA LEU A 66 13.88 9.28 -0.99
C LEU A 66 12.58 8.50 -0.81
N MET A 67 12.70 7.24 -0.44
CA MET A 67 11.55 6.37 -0.34
C MET A 67 10.64 6.69 0.83
N VAL A 68 11.21 6.95 1.99
CA VAL A 68 10.40 7.17 3.19
C VAL A 68 9.40 8.32 3.07
N PRO A 69 9.83 9.51 2.65
CA PRO A 69 8.85 10.60 2.52
C PRO A 69 7.83 10.33 1.42
N PHE A 70 8.23 9.58 0.39
CA PHE A 70 7.33 9.24 -0.69
C PHE A 70 6.23 8.32 -0.17
N LEU A 71 6.60 7.29 0.58
CA LEU A 71 5.63 6.36 1.13
C LEU A 71 4.77 7.03 2.21
N ALA A 72 5.38 7.89 3.01
CA ALA A 72 4.65 8.59 4.05
C ALA A 72 3.59 9.51 3.45
N ALA A 73 3.92 10.18 2.37
CA ALA A 73 2.98 11.05 1.70
C ALA A 73 1.82 10.24 1.12
N GLY A 74 2.13 9.06 0.58
CA GLY A 74 1.10 8.18 0.05
C GLY A 74 0.15 7.71 1.14
N MET A 75 0.70 7.39 2.31
CA MET A 75 -0.12 6.94 3.41
C MET A 75 -1.00 8.07 3.95
N ARG A 76 -0.57 9.31 3.78
CA ARG A 76 -1.34 10.45 4.27
C ARG A 76 -2.27 11.06 3.23
N SER A 77 -2.22 10.58 2.01
CA SER A 77 -3.02 11.19 0.95
C SER A 77 -4.51 10.99 1.24
N GLU A 78 -5.35 11.80 0.63
CA GLU A 78 -6.77 11.68 0.85
C GLU A 78 -7.32 10.40 0.23
N THR A 79 -8.48 9.99 0.68
CA THR A 79 -9.05 8.75 0.21
C THR A 79 -9.31 8.82 -1.28
N GLY A 80 -9.08 7.72 -1.96
CA GLY A 80 -9.33 7.62 -3.37
C GLY A 80 -10.72 7.08 -3.67
N LEU A 81 -11.47 6.73 -2.61
CA LEU A 81 -12.80 6.19 -2.80
C LEU A 81 -13.85 7.24 -2.54
N SER A 82 -14.85 7.31 -3.40
CA SER A 82 -15.93 8.25 -3.20
C SER A 82 -16.85 7.64 -2.13
N ASP A 83 -17.68 8.44 -1.53
CA ASP A 83 -18.59 7.97 -0.51
C ASP A 83 -19.48 6.89 -1.09
N GLU A 84 -19.91 7.05 -2.30
CA GLU A 84 -20.75 6.11 -2.97
C GLU A 84 -20.03 4.79 -3.21
N ALA A 85 -18.84 4.82 -3.70
CA ALA A 85 -18.07 3.64 -3.97
C ALA A 85 -17.78 2.91 -2.67
N LEU A 86 -17.53 3.64 -1.63
CA LEU A 86 -17.22 3.09 -0.34
C LEU A 86 -18.44 2.38 0.24
N ALA A 87 -19.58 3.00 0.15
CA ALA A 87 -20.81 2.45 0.66
C ALA A 87 -21.13 1.17 -0.09
N SER A 88 -20.93 1.19 -1.37
CA SER A 88 -21.18 0.05 -2.21
C SER A 88 -20.29 -1.11 -1.86
N ALA A 89 -19.04 -0.85 -1.61
CA ALA A 89 -18.08 -1.88 -1.26
C ALA A 89 -18.44 -2.54 0.06
N GLN A 90 -18.97 -1.79 0.98
CA GLN A 90 -19.32 -2.33 2.25
C GLN A 90 -20.63 -3.09 2.28
N LEU A 91 -21.55 -2.66 1.53
CA LEU A 91 -22.83 -3.28 1.54
C LEU A 91 -22.95 -4.49 0.63
N LYS A 92 -22.23 -4.51 -0.37
CA LYS A 92 -22.21 -5.54 -1.28
C LYS A 92 -21.82 -6.87 -0.95
N PRO A 93 -21.14 -7.09 -0.09
CA PRO A 93 -20.59 -8.29 0.28
C PRO A 93 -21.28 -9.53 -0.14
N ARG A 94 -21.67 -10.28 0.69
CA ARG A 94 -22.16 -11.49 0.49
C ARG A 94 -23.35 -11.70 -0.25
N SER A 95 -24.26 -10.99 -0.09
CA SER A 95 -25.53 -11.24 -0.65
C SER A 95 -25.35 -11.32 -2.14
N LYS A 96 -24.53 -10.50 -2.64
CA LYS A 96 -24.30 -10.45 -3.99
C LYS A 96 -23.66 -11.65 -4.45
N THR A 97 -22.68 -12.02 -3.89
CA THR A 97 -21.91 -13.10 -4.27
C THR A 97 -22.73 -14.31 -4.47
N THR A 98 -23.64 -14.54 -3.63
CA THR A 98 -24.42 -15.72 -3.71
C THR A 98 -25.25 -15.73 -4.93
N ALA A 99 -25.81 -14.70 -5.23
CA ALA A 99 -26.70 -14.63 -6.34
C ALA A 99 -25.98 -14.70 -7.66
N ALA A 100 -25.21 -13.78 -7.86
CA ALA A 100 -24.45 -13.68 -9.04
C ALA A 100 -23.80 -14.90 -9.57
N PRO A 101 -23.01 -15.46 -8.85
CA PRO A 101 -22.21 -16.55 -9.30
C PRO A 101 -22.95 -17.59 -10.06
N SER A 102 -24.03 -17.91 -9.60
CA SER A 102 -24.76 -18.94 -10.23
C SER A 102 -24.91 -18.70 -11.68
N LYS A 103 -25.01 -17.55 -12.04
CA LYS A 103 -25.24 -17.26 -13.37
C LYS A 103 -24.07 -17.45 -14.14
N VAL A 104 -23.10 -17.19 -13.68
CA VAL A 104 -21.90 -17.33 -14.38
C VAL A 104 -21.39 -18.67 -14.40
#